data_641b5cfb19e72a9e817d788351b189ba
#
_entry.id   641b5cfb19e72a9e817d788351b189ba
#
_cell.length_a   1.000
_cell.length_b   1.000
_cell.length_c   1.000
_cell.angle_alpha   90.00
_cell.angle_beta   90.00
_cell.angle_gamma   90.00
#
_symmetry.space_group_name_H-M   'P 1'
#
loop_
_entity.id
_entity.type
_entity.pdbx_description
1 polymer ?
#
loop_
_entity_poly.entity_id
_entity_poly.type
_entity_poly.pdbx_seq_one_letter_code
_entity_poly.pdbx_strand_id
1 'polypeptide(L)'
;LEATLTNDILMNGRDVMTTNYDFQAELLEGEQKNLADYQGKVLLVVNTASQCGLTPQFEGLEKLYQDYQQQGLMVLGFPCNQFANQDPSSNEEIGSFCQRNYGVSFPMFAKVDVNGSSAHPLYKYLTTEAKGILGSERIKWNFTKFLINQKGEVIKRYSPTTKPEKISKDIQKLLA
;
A
#
# COMPACT_ATOMS: atom_id res chain seq x y z
N LEU A 1 2.01 -32.79 27.12
CA LEU A 1 3.12 -31.84 27.24
C LEU A 1 4.16 -31.98 26.11
N GLU A 2 4.07 -33.02 25.26
CA GLU A 2 5.05 -33.28 24.19
C GLU A 2 4.62 -32.73 22.82
N ALA A 3 3.39 -32.31 22.65
CA ALA A 3 2.86 -31.90 21.33
C ALA A 3 3.21 -30.43 20.96
N THR A 4 3.67 -29.62 21.91
CA THR A 4 3.92 -28.19 21.69
C THR A 4 5.38 -27.89 21.26
N LEU A 5 6.29 -28.84 21.47
CA LEU A 5 7.71 -28.63 21.16
C LEU A 5 8.10 -29.02 19.73
N THR A 6 7.27 -29.80 19.06
CA THR A 6 7.57 -30.27 17.71
C THR A 6 7.26 -29.27 16.61
N ASN A 7 6.36 -28.32 16.86
CA ASN A 7 6.02 -27.31 15.85
C ASN A 7 7.06 -26.18 15.75
N ASP A 8 7.69 -25.82 16.88
CA ASP A 8 8.71 -24.75 16.87
C ASP A 8 10.01 -25.18 16.20
N ILE A 9 10.34 -26.47 16.21
CA ILE A 9 11.57 -26.99 15.62
C ILE A 9 11.45 -27.11 14.09
N LEU A 10 10.23 -27.34 13.57
CA LEU A 10 9.99 -27.43 12.13
C LEU A 10 9.96 -26.07 11.44
N MET A 11 9.76 -24.98 12.19
CA MET A 11 9.77 -23.61 11.67
C MET A 11 11.20 -23.04 11.54
N ASN A 12 12.16 -23.57 12.24
CA ASN A 12 13.53 -23.06 12.32
C ASN A 12 14.44 -23.41 11.13
N GLY A 13 13.97 -24.08 10.14
CA GLY A 13 14.80 -24.53 9.01
C GLY A 13 14.25 -24.20 7.65
N ARG A 14 13.14 -23.48 7.57
CA ARG A 14 12.57 -23.06 6.29
C ARG A 14 12.50 -21.55 6.29
N ASP A 15 13.09 -20.93 5.29
CA ASP A 15 12.86 -19.55 4.94
C ASP A 15 11.37 -19.36 4.69
N VAL A 16 10.61 -19.07 5.75
CA VAL A 16 9.24 -18.60 5.63
C VAL A 16 9.37 -17.20 5.03
N MET A 17 9.22 -17.09 3.71
CA MET A 17 9.28 -15.82 3.02
C MET A 17 8.15 -14.93 3.52
N THR A 18 8.52 -13.79 4.11
CA THR A 18 7.57 -12.75 4.46
C THR A 18 6.92 -12.23 3.18
N THR A 19 5.61 -12.11 3.21
CA THR A 19 4.85 -11.50 2.11
C THR A 19 4.02 -10.35 2.64
N ASN A 20 3.41 -9.62 1.73
CA ASN A 20 2.48 -8.54 2.06
C ASN A 20 1.31 -9.02 2.96
N TYR A 21 0.96 -10.28 2.90
CA TYR A 21 -0.16 -10.86 3.66
C TYR A 21 0.13 -11.03 5.16
N ASP A 22 1.39 -10.88 5.58
CA ASP A 22 1.77 -11.00 7.00
C ASP A 22 1.47 -9.72 7.79
N PHE A 23 0.96 -8.68 7.13
CA PHE A 23 0.73 -7.38 7.75
C PHE A 23 -0.75 -7.07 7.92
N GLN A 24 -1.04 -6.23 8.89
CA GLN A 24 -2.37 -5.67 9.11
C GLN A 24 -2.25 -4.16 9.29
N ALA A 25 -3.32 -3.44 9.00
CA ALA A 25 -3.39 -2.00 9.13
C ALA A 25 -4.80 -1.55 9.49
N GLU A 26 -4.89 -0.41 10.14
CA GLU A 26 -6.18 0.17 10.53
C GLU A 26 -6.79 0.93 9.34
N LEU A 27 -8.07 0.68 9.06
CA LEU A 27 -8.84 1.46 8.10
C LEU A 27 -9.15 2.86 8.68
N LEU A 28 -9.53 3.80 7.83
CA LEU A 28 -9.91 5.15 8.25
C LEU A 28 -10.98 5.15 9.35
N GLU A 29 -11.90 4.20 9.28
CA GLU A 29 -13.01 4.06 10.23
C GLU A 29 -12.59 3.43 11.57
N GLY A 30 -11.34 3.00 11.71
CA GLY A 30 -10.79 2.44 12.94
C GLY A 30 -10.79 0.91 13.00
N GLU A 31 -11.34 0.22 12.02
CA GLU A 31 -11.34 -1.24 11.95
C GLU A 31 -9.96 -1.76 11.53
N GLN A 32 -9.47 -2.80 12.22
CA GLN A 32 -8.24 -3.49 11.79
C GLN A 32 -8.51 -4.35 10.57
N LYS A 33 -7.70 -4.19 9.55
CA LYS A 33 -7.77 -4.95 8.29
C LYS A 33 -6.53 -5.83 8.16
N ASN A 34 -6.75 -7.12 8.02
CA ASN A 34 -5.68 -8.06 7.72
C ASN A 34 -5.44 -8.06 6.21
N LEU A 35 -4.22 -7.79 5.77
CA LEU A 35 -3.91 -7.75 4.33
C LEU A 35 -4.01 -9.14 3.68
N ALA A 36 -3.99 -10.22 4.47
CA ALA A 36 -4.29 -11.55 3.97
C ALA A 36 -5.69 -11.68 3.36
N ASP A 37 -6.62 -10.79 3.71
CA ASP A 37 -7.95 -10.76 3.12
C ASP A 37 -7.93 -10.40 1.63
N TYR A 38 -6.84 -9.83 1.14
CA TYR A 38 -6.65 -9.50 -0.27
C TYR A 38 -5.87 -10.58 -1.03
N GLN A 39 -5.67 -11.75 -0.43
CA GLN A 39 -4.94 -12.85 -1.06
C GLN A 39 -5.57 -13.20 -2.43
N GLY A 40 -4.72 -13.39 -3.44
CA GLY A 40 -5.17 -13.66 -4.81
C GLY A 40 -5.44 -12.40 -5.63
N LYS A 41 -5.36 -11.22 -5.03
CA LYS A 41 -5.54 -9.95 -5.73
C LYS A 41 -4.21 -9.27 -6.03
N VAL A 42 -4.18 -8.51 -7.10
CA VAL A 42 -3.08 -7.57 -7.39
C VAL A 42 -3.32 -6.32 -6.55
N LEU A 43 -2.30 -5.85 -5.84
CA LEU A 43 -2.41 -4.67 -4.98
C LEU A 43 -1.55 -3.54 -5.53
N LEU A 44 -2.10 -2.34 -5.52
CA LEU A 44 -1.36 -1.09 -5.71
C LEU A 44 -1.43 -0.31 -4.41
N VAL A 45 -0.31 -0.26 -3.68
CA VAL A 45 -0.21 0.43 -2.39
C VAL A 45 0.40 1.80 -2.61
N VAL A 46 -0.24 2.84 -2.10
CA VAL A 46 0.19 4.22 -2.33
C VAL A 46 0.06 5.05 -1.04
N ASN A 47 1.10 5.82 -0.73
CA ASN A 47 1.02 6.82 0.34
C ASN A 47 0.44 8.12 -0.21
N THR A 48 -0.58 8.65 0.45
CA THR A 48 -1.41 9.73 -0.09
C THR A 48 -1.33 11.00 0.75
N ALA A 49 -1.75 12.11 0.15
CA ALA A 49 -1.88 13.40 0.82
C ALA A 49 -3.03 14.20 0.19
N SER A 50 -3.66 15.04 1.01
CA SER A 50 -4.80 15.88 0.60
C SER A 50 -4.41 17.30 0.18
N GLN A 51 -3.17 17.73 0.48
CA GLN A 51 -2.71 19.11 0.22
C GLN A 51 -1.41 19.15 -0.58
N CYS A 52 -1.18 18.17 -1.43
CA CYS A 52 0.01 18.05 -2.28
C CYS A 52 -0.30 18.47 -3.71
N GLY A 53 0.70 18.98 -4.44
CA GLY A 53 0.57 19.22 -5.87
C GLY A 53 0.24 17.95 -6.68
N LEU A 54 0.56 16.78 -6.15
CA LEU A 54 0.25 15.47 -6.77
C LEU A 54 -1.10 14.89 -6.33
N THR A 55 -1.83 15.55 -5.43
CA THR A 55 -3.13 15.09 -4.93
C THR A 55 -4.13 14.77 -6.05
N PRO A 56 -4.15 15.47 -7.21
CA PRO A 56 -5.00 15.07 -8.33
C PRO A 56 -4.77 13.67 -8.86
N GLN A 57 -3.67 12.98 -8.50
CA GLN A 57 -3.47 11.58 -8.84
C GLN A 57 -4.53 10.64 -8.25
N PHE A 58 -5.28 11.07 -7.24
CA PHE A 58 -6.44 10.30 -6.77
C PHE A 58 -7.42 9.97 -7.89
N GLU A 59 -7.60 10.88 -8.84
CA GLU A 59 -8.49 10.65 -10.00
C GLU A 59 -8.01 9.45 -10.82
N GLY A 60 -6.73 9.41 -11.15
CA GLY A 60 -6.15 8.30 -11.90
C GLY A 60 -6.12 6.98 -11.13
N LEU A 61 -5.90 7.04 -9.81
CA LEU A 61 -5.96 5.86 -8.94
C LEU A 61 -7.37 5.28 -8.88
N GLU A 62 -8.38 6.14 -8.74
CA GLU A 62 -9.78 5.68 -8.74
C GLU A 62 -10.16 5.10 -10.10
N LYS A 63 -9.69 5.70 -11.20
CA LYS A 63 -9.91 5.15 -12.53
C LYS A 63 -9.32 3.76 -12.70
N LEU A 64 -8.07 3.54 -12.26
CA LEU A 64 -7.47 2.21 -12.27
C LEU A 64 -8.32 1.21 -11.48
N TYR A 65 -8.78 1.62 -10.31
CA TYR A 65 -9.60 0.78 -9.46
C TYR A 65 -10.92 0.41 -10.15
N GLN A 66 -11.62 1.38 -10.72
CA GLN A 66 -12.86 1.14 -11.44
C GLN A 66 -12.65 0.23 -12.65
N ASP A 67 -11.57 0.42 -13.39
CA ASP A 67 -11.30 -0.33 -14.61
C ASP A 67 -10.93 -1.80 -14.33
N TYR A 68 -10.24 -2.09 -13.21
CA TYR A 68 -9.63 -3.41 -12.97
C TYR A 68 -10.09 -4.12 -11.71
N GLN A 69 -10.93 -3.51 -10.85
CA GLN A 69 -11.32 -4.16 -9.59
C GLN A 69 -12.03 -5.50 -9.82
N GLN A 70 -12.85 -5.61 -10.84
CA GLN A 70 -13.56 -6.86 -11.14
C GLN A 70 -12.62 -7.97 -11.63
N GLN A 71 -11.48 -7.57 -12.20
CA GLN A 71 -10.44 -8.50 -12.65
C GLN A 71 -9.48 -8.88 -11.51
N GLY A 72 -9.59 -8.24 -10.36
CA GLY A 72 -8.81 -8.57 -9.18
C GLY A 72 -7.80 -7.53 -8.72
N LEU A 73 -7.91 -6.27 -9.14
CA LEU A 73 -7.10 -5.18 -8.61
C LEU A 73 -7.73 -4.59 -7.34
N MET A 74 -6.89 -4.38 -6.34
CA MET A 74 -7.20 -3.52 -5.19
C MET A 74 -6.19 -2.38 -5.13
N VAL A 75 -6.67 -1.17 -4.87
CA VAL A 75 -5.83 -0.01 -4.59
C VAL A 75 -5.95 0.28 -3.09
N LEU A 76 -4.82 0.42 -2.41
CA LEU A 76 -4.77 0.64 -0.96
C LEU A 76 -4.10 1.99 -0.69
N GLY A 77 -4.86 2.96 -0.19
CA GLY A 77 -4.35 4.30 0.09
C GLY A 77 -3.99 4.48 1.56
N PHE A 78 -2.78 4.95 1.82
CA PHE A 78 -2.25 5.22 3.16
C PHE A 78 -1.92 6.70 3.31
N PRO A 79 -2.78 7.50 3.95
CA PRO A 79 -2.46 8.90 4.22
C PRO A 79 -1.20 9.05 5.07
N CYS A 80 -0.37 10.02 4.74
CA CYS A 80 0.88 10.27 5.45
C CYS A 80 1.15 11.77 5.54
N ASN A 81 1.56 12.25 6.72
CA ASN A 81 1.82 13.66 6.96
C ASN A 81 3.32 14.01 7.04
N GLN A 82 4.20 13.08 6.68
CA GLN A 82 5.66 13.26 6.81
C GLN A 82 6.28 14.14 5.71
N PHE A 83 5.53 14.48 4.67
CA PHE A 83 6.05 15.25 3.54
C PHE A 83 5.46 16.65 3.53
N ALA A 84 6.21 17.60 4.10
CA ALA A 84 5.82 19.02 4.19
C ALA A 84 4.46 19.24 4.87
N ASN A 85 4.04 18.35 5.78
CA ASN A 85 2.75 18.41 6.46
C ASN A 85 1.56 18.56 5.48
N GLN A 86 1.60 17.84 4.37
CA GLN A 86 0.58 17.94 3.32
C GLN A 86 -0.63 17.03 3.54
N ASP A 87 -0.73 16.39 4.70
CA ASP A 87 -1.91 15.63 5.11
C ASP A 87 -2.18 15.79 6.61
N PRO A 88 -2.38 17.05 7.09
CA PRO A 88 -2.48 17.32 8.52
C PRO A 88 -3.84 17.01 9.14
N SER A 89 -4.85 16.77 8.32
CA SER A 89 -6.23 16.58 8.78
C SER A 89 -6.42 15.25 9.52
N SER A 90 -7.52 15.12 10.25
CA SER A 90 -7.89 13.86 10.90
C SER A 90 -8.25 12.78 9.87
N ASN A 91 -8.25 11.51 10.30
CA ASN A 91 -8.67 10.40 9.43
C ASN A 91 -10.07 10.62 8.86
N GLU A 92 -11.00 11.12 9.67
CA GLU A 92 -12.37 11.41 9.24
C GLU A 92 -12.42 12.49 8.16
N GLU A 93 -11.68 13.59 8.34
CA GLU A 93 -11.61 14.69 7.38
C GLU A 93 -10.94 14.24 6.07
N ILE A 94 -9.88 13.41 6.15
CA ILE A 94 -9.22 12.85 4.98
C ILE A 94 -10.19 11.98 4.18
N GLY A 95 -10.95 11.13 4.84
CA GLY A 95 -11.96 10.29 4.18
C GLY A 95 -13.01 11.13 3.46
N SER A 96 -13.52 12.16 4.12
CA SER A 96 -14.49 13.09 3.52
C SER A 96 -13.90 13.83 2.31
N PHE A 97 -12.66 14.28 2.42
CA PHE A 97 -11.96 14.97 1.33
C PHE A 97 -11.85 14.07 0.10
N CYS A 98 -11.39 12.84 0.27
CA CYS A 98 -11.19 11.89 -0.83
C CYS A 98 -12.50 11.60 -1.55
N GLN A 99 -13.57 11.38 -0.79
CA GLN A 99 -14.87 11.08 -1.36
C GLN A 99 -15.49 12.26 -2.09
N ARG A 100 -15.46 13.46 -1.48
CA ARG A 100 -16.07 14.66 -2.07
C ARG A 100 -15.35 15.14 -3.31
N ASN A 101 -14.01 15.09 -3.32
CA ASN A 101 -13.22 15.70 -4.39
C ASN A 101 -12.87 14.72 -5.50
N TYR A 102 -12.76 13.43 -5.22
CA TYR A 102 -12.29 12.42 -6.18
C TYR A 102 -13.16 11.17 -6.26
N GLY A 103 -14.21 11.08 -5.46
CA GLY A 103 -15.10 9.91 -5.45
C GLY A 103 -14.38 8.61 -5.13
N VAL A 104 -13.32 8.67 -4.29
CA VAL A 104 -12.51 7.51 -3.95
C VAL A 104 -13.37 6.40 -3.37
N SER A 105 -13.33 5.22 -3.98
CA SER A 105 -14.07 4.03 -3.55
C SER A 105 -13.16 2.86 -3.17
N PHE A 106 -11.86 2.96 -3.46
CA PHE A 106 -10.89 1.95 -2.99
C PHE A 106 -10.62 2.14 -1.48
N PRO A 107 -10.14 1.08 -0.78
CA PRO A 107 -9.86 1.16 0.65
C PRO A 107 -8.84 2.23 1.01
N MET A 108 -9.21 3.09 1.96
CA MET A 108 -8.31 4.07 2.58
C MET A 108 -8.03 3.64 4.01
N PHE A 109 -6.78 3.76 4.42
CA PHE A 109 -6.31 3.38 5.75
C PHE A 109 -6.09 4.60 6.63
N ALA A 110 -5.99 4.38 7.94
CA ALA A 110 -5.65 5.41 8.89
C ALA A 110 -4.24 5.96 8.58
N LYS A 111 -4.03 7.23 8.87
CA LYS A 111 -2.76 7.92 8.65
C LYS A 111 -1.61 7.16 9.31
N VAL A 112 -0.52 6.97 8.57
CA VAL A 112 0.69 6.27 9.03
C VAL A 112 1.94 7.08 8.71
N ASP A 113 3.03 6.74 9.40
CA ASP A 113 4.37 7.11 8.97
C ASP A 113 4.91 6.05 8.01
N VAL A 114 5.65 6.47 7.01
CA VAL A 114 6.24 5.59 6.00
C VAL A 114 7.77 5.57 6.05
N ASN A 115 8.39 6.51 6.75
CA ASN A 115 9.83 6.64 6.97
C ASN A 115 10.17 6.70 8.46
N GLY A 116 11.41 6.31 8.80
CA GLY A 116 11.95 6.42 10.13
C GLY A 116 11.56 5.27 11.04
N SER A 117 11.91 5.39 12.34
CA SER A 117 11.66 4.35 13.32
C SER A 117 10.18 4.09 13.59
N SER A 118 9.32 5.10 13.37
CA SER A 118 7.87 5.02 13.56
C SER A 118 7.12 4.53 12.31
N ALA A 119 7.83 4.22 11.22
CA ALA A 119 7.20 3.75 10.00
C ALA A 119 6.36 2.49 10.26
N HIS A 120 5.20 2.45 9.65
CA HIS A 120 4.33 1.27 9.72
C HIS A 120 5.10 0.02 9.24
N PRO A 121 4.96 -1.13 9.91
CA PRO A 121 5.68 -2.35 9.52
C PRO A 121 5.54 -2.73 8.05
N LEU A 122 4.35 -2.53 7.48
CA LEU A 122 4.13 -2.75 6.05
C LEU A 122 5.10 -1.93 5.20
N TYR A 123 5.29 -0.64 5.52
CA TYR A 123 6.17 0.23 4.75
C TYR A 123 7.65 -0.11 4.94
N LYS A 124 8.03 -0.58 6.13
CA LYS A 124 9.39 -1.11 6.34
C LYS A 124 9.67 -2.29 5.42
N TYR A 125 8.69 -3.18 5.27
CA TYR A 125 8.76 -4.32 4.37
C TYR A 125 8.79 -3.89 2.90
N LEU A 126 7.86 -3.04 2.47
CA LEU A 126 7.75 -2.60 1.08
C LEU A 126 9.04 -1.92 0.60
N THR A 127 9.61 -1.03 1.40
CA THR A 127 10.82 -0.28 1.04
C THR A 127 12.07 -1.16 1.01
N THR A 128 12.11 -2.22 1.79
CA THR A 128 13.19 -3.21 1.74
C THR A 128 13.09 -4.10 0.49
N GLU A 129 11.89 -4.53 0.14
CA GLU A 129 11.66 -5.41 -1.00
C GLU A 129 11.79 -4.70 -2.35
N ALA A 130 11.40 -3.43 -2.43
CA ALA A 130 11.49 -2.63 -3.65
C ALA A 130 12.11 -1.26 -3.36
N LYS A 131 13.37 -1.12 -3.70
CA LYS A 131 14.14 0.11 -3.47
C LYS A 131 13.90 1.12 -4.58
N GLY A 132 14.09 2.40 -4.26
CA GLY A 132 14.00 3.49 -5.20
C GLY A 132 15.31 3.76 -5.94
N ILE A 133 15.47 4.97 -6.44
CA ILE A 133 16.66 5.41 -7.19
C ILE A 133 17.92 5.21 -6.34
N LEU A 134 18.97 4.64 -6.98
CA LEU A 134 20.28 4.37 -6.37
C LEU A 134 20.21 3.47 -5.13
N GLY A 135 19.21 2.59 -5.07
CA GLY A 135 19.04 1.65 -3.97
C GLY A 135 18.52 2.27 -2.68
N SER A 136 17.98 3.48 -2.72
CA SER A 136 17.39 4.14 -1.56
C SER A 136 16.11 3.44 -1.10
N GLU A 137 16.01 3.10 0.18
CA GLU A 137 14.80 2.55 0.77
C GLU A 137 13.79 3.64 1.10
N ARG A 138 14.27 4.83 1.47
CA ARG A 138 13.42 5.95 1.90
C ARG A 138 12.35 6.31 0.86
N ILE A 139 11.12 6.51 1.33
CA ILE A 139 10.06 7.14 0.55
C ILE A 139 10.38 8.63 0.46
N LYS A 140 10.50 9.17 -0.74
CA LYS A 140 10.96 10.55 -0.96
C LYS A 140 9.84 11.57 -0.96
N TRP A 141 8.62 11.15 -1.33
CA TRP A 141 7.49 12.08 -1.40
C TRP A 141 6.15 11.33 -1.42
N ASN A 142 5.06 12.10 -1.34
CA ASN A 142 3.69 11.60 -1.46
C ASN A 142 3.48 10.92 -2.83
N PHE A 143 2.56 9.99 -2.89
CA PHE A 143 2.17 9.25 -4.10
C PHE A 143 3.28 8.38 -4.69
N THR A 144 4.14 7.82 -3.84
CA THR A 144 4.98 6.67 -4.18
C THR A 144 4.10 5.43 -4.21
N LYS A 145 4.25 4.58 -5.23
CA LYS A 145 3.39 3.41 -5.41
C LYS A 145 4.21 2.12 -5.40
N PHE A 146 3.62 1.07 -4.86
CA PHE A 146 4.19 -0.29 -4.88
C PHE A 146 3.18 -1.23 -5.51
N LEU A 147 3.61 -2.02 -6.48
CA LEU A 147 2.79 -3.03 -7.15
C LEU A 147 3.12 -4.41 -6.57
N ILE A 148 2.09 -5.15 -6.16
CA ILE A 148 2.19 -6.43 -5.47
C ILE A 148 1.36 -7.45 -6.23
N ASN A 149 1.93 -8.63 -6.49
CA ASN A 149 1.24 -9.68 -7.24
C ASN A 149 0.26 -10.49 -6.37
N GLN A 150 -0.43 -11.45 -6.99
CA GLN A 150 -1.45 -12.27 -6.33
C GLN A 150 -0.89 -13.18 -5.23
N LYS A 151 0.42 -13.37 -5.18
CA LYS A 151 1.12 -14.15 -4.14
C LYS A 151 1.62 -13.30 -2.98
N GLY A 152 1.38 -11.99 -3.03
CA GLY A 152 1.85 -11.06 -2.00
C GLY A 152 3.30 -10.61 -2.17
N GLU A 153 3.91 -10.88 -3.31
CA GLU A 153 5.28 -10.49 -3.61
C GLU A 153 5.32 -9.08 -4.20
N VAL A 154 6.24 -8.23 -3.71
CA VAL A 154 6.44 -6.87 -4.21
C VAL A 154 7.17 -6.93 -5.54
N ILE A 155 6.53 -6.46 -6.61
CA ILE A 155 7.03 -6.56 -7.97
C ILE A 155 7.79 -5.31 -8.39
N LYS A 156 7.28 -4.12 -8.04
CA LYS A 156 7.86 -2.87 -8.52
C LYS A 156 7.45 -1.69 -7.65
N ARG A 157 8.33 -0.71 -7.59
CA ARG A 157 8.11 0.60 -6.98
C ARG A 157 8.09 1.68 -8.06
N TYR A 158 7.13 2.60 -7.96
CA TYR A 158 6.99 3.72 -8.88
C TYR A 158 7.21 5.04 -8.15
N SER A 159 7.89 5.97 -8.81
CA SER A 159 8.17 7.29 -8.25
C SER A 159 6.89 8.12 -8.06
N PRO A 160 6.93 9.16 -7.20
CA PRO A 160 5.77 10.03 -6.98
C PRO A 160 5.19 10.62 -8.26
N THR A 161 6.04 11.00 -9.21
CA THR A 161 5.63 11.65 -10.46
C THR A 161 5.09 10.69 -11.52
N THR A 162 5.21 9.38 -11.30
CA THR A 162 4.64 8.39 -12.22
C THR A 162 3.12 8.44 -12.11
N LYS A 163 2.47 8.85 -13.18
CA LYS A 163 1.00 8.94 -13.23
C LYS A 163 0.37 7.56 -13.17
N PRO A 164 -0.77 7.41 -12.48
CA PRO A 164 -1.44 6.12 -12.35
C PRO A 164 -1.70 5.41 -13.68
N GLU A 165 -2.09 6.11 -14.72
CA GLU A 165 -2.34 5.51 -16.04
C GLU A 165 -1.11 4.84 -16.66
N LYS A 166 0.09 5.23 -16.23
CA LYS A 166 1.34 4.60 -16.69
C LYS A 166 1.56 3.22 -16.08
N ILE A 167 0.88 2.91 -14.99
CA ILE A 167 0.99 1.63 -14.29
C ILE A 167 0.04 0.58 -14.89
N SER A 168 -0.92 1.00 -15.69
CA SER A 168 -1.96 0.15 -16.25
C SER A 168 -1.42 -1.10 -16.96
N LYS A 169 -0.38 -0.98 -17.77
CA LYS A 169 0.21 -2.12 -18.49
C LYS A 169 0.79 -3.18 -17.56
N ASP A 170 1.46 -2.75 -16.50
CA ASP A 170 2.04 -3.67 -15.52
C ASP A 170 0.93 -4.40 -14.75
N ILE A 171 -0.15 -3.69 -14.40
CA ILE A 171 -1.33 -4.28 -13.77
C ILE A 171 -1.94 -5.34 -14.69
N GLN A 172 -2.15 -5.01 -15.96
CA GLN A 172 -2.73 -5.93 -16.93
C GLN A 172 -1.93 -7.22 -17.07
N LYS A 173 -0.59 -7.12 -17.07
CA LYS A 173 0.30 -8.28 -17.13
C LYS A 173 0.09 -9.22 -15.95
N LEU A 174 -0.09 -8.68 -14.75
CA LEU A 174 -0.31 -9.48 -13.54
C LEU A 174 -1.70 -10.11 -13.51
N LEU A 175 -2.70 -9.45 -14.10
CA LEU A 175 -4.09 -9.92 -14.14
C LEU A 175 -4.36 -10.92 -15.26
N ALA A 176 -3.46 -11.03 -16.20
CA ALA A 176 -3.60 -11.94 -17.35
C ALA A 176 -3.50 -13.41 -16.95
#